data_bbfb794d0f1880e55546affedc1f4ec7
#
_entry.id   bbfb794d0f1880e55546affedc1f4ec7
#
_cell.length_a   1.000
_cell.length_b   1.000
_cell.length_c   1.000
_cell.angle_alpha   90.00
_cell.angle_beta   90.00
_cell.angle_gamma   90.00
#
_symmetry.space_group_name_H-M   'P 1'
#
loop_
_entity.id
_entity.type
_entity.pdbx_description
1 polymer ?
#
loop_
_entity_poly.entity_id
_entity_poly.type
_entity_poly.pdbx_seq_one_letter_code
_entity_poly.pdbx_strand_id
1 'polypeptide(L)'
;MKTLYRDNKGLHRWLFACGAVLVLFYLFRGNRAAVNFWVYSVTLPFEQFLGRACAALPFSVAELLYVLAAVTAVVLLVLMVHYLIKSRQKGRAAYRCALFVLDLFLTVCAAFSLLWGANYYADDFCDRSGLSPEPVAYDDLVRVTQYFADHLAEASMHIARDENGLFTADRQEILNYADTVYDCLYDEFPFLDMPDQKPKGIFFSKIMSAMNFTGFYFPFTGESNVNMDSPAMLLASTCAHELSHQRGITSEQQSNFLAVLACTRCDNANYNYAGWMLGYIHLGNALYRVDPDAWQQIRDSLPDEIVLDLRYNSAYWAQYKGLTATVTQSLNDKMIKSYGDELGTQSYGAVVDLLVNYYA
;
A
#
# COMPACT_ATOMS: atom_id res chain seq x y z
N MET A 1 26.33 0.48 36.89
CA MET A 1 25.47 -0.46 36.15
C MET A 1 24.42 -1.15 37.02
N LYS A 2 24.79 -1.90 38.10
CA LYS A 2 23.81 -2.64 38.92
C LYS A 2 22.64 -1.79 39.47
N THR A 3 22.88 -0.53 39.84
CA THR A 3 21.85 0.38 40.38
C THR A 3 20.89 0.84 39.28
N LEU A 4 21.40 1.19 38.08
CA LEU A 4 20.57 1.61 36.93
C LEU A 4 19.62 0.47 36.49
N TYR A 5 20.12 -0.75 36.45
CA TYR A 5 19.30 -1.92 36.17
C TYR A 5 18.19 -2.11 37.22
N ARG A 6 18.57 -2.05 38.51
CA ARG A 6 17.65 -2.30 39.63
C ARG A 6 16.50 -1.26 39.65
N ASP A 7 16.83 -0.01 39.36
CA ASP A 7 15.87 1.10 39.40
C ASP A 7 14.92 1.10 38.15
N ASN A 8 15.25 0.34 37.09
CA ASN A 8 14.48 0.27 35.84
C ASN A 8 14.17 -1.18 35.40
N LYS A 9 13.99 -2.10 36.35
CA LYS A 9 13.80 -3.54 36.06
C LYS A 9 12.67 -3.83 35.06
N GLY A 10 11.55 -3.08 35.15
CA GLY A 10 10.40 -3.26 34.26
C GLY A 10 10.77 -2.96 32.79
N LEU A 11 11.40 -1.80 32.55
CA LEU A 11 11.85 -1.41 31.21
C LEU A 11 12.87 -2.41 30.64
N HIS A 12 13.87 -2.82 31.42
CA HIS A 12 14.83 -3.83 30.94
C HIS A 12 14.21 -5.17 30.63
N ARG A 13 13.23 -5.63 31.43
CA ARG A 13 12.51 -6.87 31.12
C ARG A 13 11.74 -6.75 29.81
N TRP A 14 11.10 -5.59 29.58
CA TRP A 14 10.38 -5.32 28.35
C TRP A 14 11.32 -5.25 27.15
N LEU A 15 12.45 -4.54 27.29
CA LEU A 15 13.53 -4.52 26.29
C LEU A 15 13.95 -5.93 25.87
N PHE A 16 14.24 -6.79 26.85
CA PHE A 16 14.63 -8.17 26.57
C PHE A 16 13.50 -8.98 25.93
N ALA A 17 12.26 -8.77 26.32
CA ALA A 17 11.11 -9.44 25.73
C ALA A 17 10.94 -9.05 24.27
N CYS A 18 10.93 -7.75 23.95
CA CYS A 18 10.85 -7.27 22.55
C CYS A 18 12.06 -7.73 21.73
N GLY A 19 13.27 -7.66 22.31
CA GLY A 19 14.48 -8.16 21.65
C GLY A 19 14.41 -9.66 21.35
N ALA A 20 13.90 -10.46 22.29
CA ALA A 20 13.71 -11.89 22.10
C ALA A 20 12.68 -12.18 20.99
N VAL A 21 11.57 -11.44 20.96
CA VAL A 21 10.55 -11.57 19.88
C VAL A 21 11.18 -11.28 18.52
N LEU A 22 11.94 -10.19 18.38
CA LEU A 22 12.61 -9.85 17.13
C LEU A 22 13.63 -10.89 16.71
N VAL A 23 14.46 -11.39 17.66
CA VAL A 23 15.42 -12.45 17.36
C VAL A 23 14.70 -13.73 16.91
N LEU A 24 13.63 -14.13 17.61
CA LEU A 24 12.82 -15.28 17.21
C LEU A 24 12.21 -15.09 15.82
N PHE A 25 11.69 -13.89 15.52
CA PHE A 25 11.19 -13.57 14.19
C PHE A 25 12.28 -13.75 13.12
N TYR A 26 13.49 -13.22 13.35
CA TYR A 26 14.60 -13.37 12.40
C TYR A 26 15.06 -14.82 12.20
N LEU A 27 14.98 -15.66 13.21
CA LEU A 27 15.28 -17.10 13.11
C LEU A 27 14.15 -17.86 12.39
N PHE A 28 12.92 -17.46 12.63
CA PHE A 28 11.71 -18.10 12.12
C PHE A 28 11.43 -17.78 10.65
N ARG A 29 11.69 -16.55 10.21
CA ARG A 29 11.36 -16.05 8.87
C ARG A 29 11.98 -16.86 7.72
N GLY A 30 13.05 -17.62 7.96
CA GLY A 30 13.68 -18.52 6.98
C GLY A 30 12.94 -19.84 6.80
N ASN A 31 11.95 -20.15 7.65
CA ASN A 31 11.15 -21.38 7.53
C ASN A 31 9.80 -21.06 6.85
N ARG A 32 9.75 -21.22 5.53
CA ARG A 32 8.60 -20.83 4.70
C ARG A 32 7.28 -21.48 5.15
N ALA A 33 7.30 -22.78 5.49
CA ALA A 33 6.10 -23.47 5.95
C ALA A 33 5.55 -22.89 7.26
N ALA A 34 6.44 -22.57 8.18
CA ALA A 34 6.07 -21.98 9.45
C ALA A 34 5.60 -20.53 9.30
N VAL A 35 6.21 -19.75 8.39
CA VAL A 35 5.76 -18.39 8.05
C VAL A 35 4.40 -18.42 7.38
N ASN A 36 4.18 -19.31 6.41
CA ASN A 36 2.87 -19.50 5.75
C ASN A 36 1.78 -19.83 6.78
N PHE A 37 2.06 -20.75 7.70
CA PHE A 37 1.12 -21.04 8.78
C PHE A 37 0.81 -19.79 9.62
N TRP A 38 1.86 -19.06 10.03
CA TRP A 38 1.69 -17.82 10.82
C TRP A 38 0.87 -16.78 10.08
N VAL A 39 1.20 -16.50 8.84
CA VAL A 39 0.52 -15.49 8.03
C VAL A 39 -0.92 -15.89 7.74
N TYR A 40 -1.16 -17.05 7.15
CA TYR A 40 -2.48 -17.41 6.63
C TYR A 40 -3.42 -18.00 7.67
N SER A 41 -2.90 -18.52 8.79
CA SER A 41 -3.73 -19.11 9.85
C SER A 41 -3.82 -18.25 11.12
N VAL A 42 -2.96 -17.23 11.28
CA VAL A 42 -2.94 -16.41 12.50
C VAL A 42 -3.09 -14.93 12.17
N THR A 43 -2.13 -14.31 11.46
CA THR A 43 -2.14 -12.86 11.31
C THR A 43 -3.21 -12.36 10.37
N LEU A 44 -3.36 -12.94 9.20
CA LEU A 44 -4.38 -12.53 8.23
C LEU A 44 -5.81 -12.67 8.79
N PRO A 45 -6.23 -13.80 9.41
CA PRO A 45 -7.53 -13.88 10.08
C PRO A 45 -7.70 -12.86 11.21
N PHE A 46 -6.63 -12.54 11.95
CA PHE A 46 -6.66 -11.54 13.00
C PHE A 46 -6.85 -10.12 12.43
N GLU A 47 -6.12 -9.76 11.38
CA GLU A 47 -6.27 -8.47 10.70
C GLU A 47 -7.66 -8.32 10.07
N GLN A 48 -8.21 -9.39 9.48
CA GLN A 48 -9.59 -9.43 8.98
C GLN A 48 -10.61 -9.24 10.11
N PHE A 49 -10.37 -9.83 11.27
CA PHE A 49 -11.23 -9.59 12.44
C PHE A 49 -11.18 -8.13 12.88
N LEU A 50 -9.98 -7.52 12.96
CA LEU A 50 -9.83 -6.10 13.29
C LEU A 50 -10.50 -5.21 12.24
N GLY A 51 -10.30 -5.50 10.95
CA GLY A 51 -10.91 -4.76 9.85
C GLY A 51 -12.45 -4.76 9.94
N ARG A 52 -13.07 -5.93 10.22
CA ARG A 52 -14.53 -6.03 10.45
C ARG A 52 -14.97 -5.22 11.65
N ALA A 53 -14.21 -5.23 12.74
CA ALA A 53 -14.55 -4.42 13.93
C ALA A 53 -14.45 -2.92 13.62
N CYS A 54 -13.44 -2.49 12.88
CA CYS A 54 -13.26 -1.11 12.45
C CYS A 54 -14.27 -0.69 11.37
N ALA A 55 -14.74 -1.60 10.50
CA ALA A 55 -15.73 -1.31 9.46
C ALA A 55 -17.07 -0.78 10.00
N ALA A 56 -17.40 -1.08 11.26
CA ALA A 56 -18.59 -0.55 11.93
C ALA A 56 -18.53 0.98 12.16
N LEU A 57 -17.35 1.60 12.04
CA LEU A 57 -17.15 3.03 12.24
C LEU A 57 -17.10 3.76 10.89
N PRO A 58 -17.75 4.95 10.76
CA PRO A 58 -17.84 5.68 9.50
C PRO A 58 -16.56 6.48 9.15
N PHE A 59 -15.49 6.31 9.91
CA PHE A 59 -14.21 7.01 9.74
C PHE A 59 -13.04 6.03 9.88
N SER A 60 -11.87 6.41 9.41
CA SER A 60 -10.65 5.62 9.54
C SER A 60 -10.16 5.59 10.99
N VAL A 61 -10.11 4.40 11.57
CA VAL A 61 -9.50 4.18 12.90
C VAL A 61 -7.98 4.32 12.81
N ALA A 62 -7.39 3.93 11.69
CA ALA A 62 -5.98 4.14 11.42
C ALA A 62 -5.60 5.62 11.50
N GLU A 63 -6.40 6.50 10.86
CA GLU A 63 -6.19 7.94 10.92
C GLU A 63 -6.30 8.48 12.36
N LEU A 64 -7.33 8.03 13.10
CA LEU A 64 -7.46 8.38 14.52
C LEU A 64 -6.24 7.94 15.33
N LEU A 65 -5.73 6.74 15.10
CA LEU A 65 -4.53 6.25 15.79
C LEU A 65 -3.29 7.06 15.45
N TYR A 66 -3.12 7.52 14.19
CA TYR A 66 -2.03 8.45 13.84
C TYR A 66 -2.14 9.78 14.59
N VAL A 67 -3.34 10.36 14.67
CA VAL A 67 -3.56 11.60 15.43
C VAL A 67 -3.26 11.38 16.91
N LEU A 68 -3.77 10.31 17.50
CA LEU A 68 -3.52 9.97 18.89
C LEU A 68 -2.03 9.70 19.17
N ALA A 69 -1.34 9.03 18.26
CA ALA A 69 0.10 8.80 18.36
C ALA A 69 0.89 10.12 18.31
N ALA A 70 0.53 11.05 17.42
CA ALA A 70 1.15 12.37 17.34
C ALA A 70 0.94 13.18 18.61
N VAL A 71 -0.29 13.24 19.11
CA VAL A 71 -0.61 13.91 20.39
C VAL A 71 0.15 13.27 21.54
N THR A 72 0.14 11.94 21.63
CA THR A 72 0.86 11.19 22.66
C THR A 72 2.36 11.46 22.60
N ALA A 73 2.96 11.49 21.42
CA ALA A 73 4.38 11.81 21.25
C ALA A 73 4.73 13.21 21.79
N VAL A 74 3.90 14.22 21.49
CA VAL A 74 4.08 15.58 22.02
C VAL A 74 3.97 15.60 23.53
N VAL A 75 2.93 14.98 24.11
CA VAL A 75 2.73 14.88 25.55
C VAL A 75 3.91 14.18 26.22
N LEU A 76 4.35 13.05 25.70
CA LEU A 76 5.51 12.32 26.22
C LEU A 76 6.79 13.17 26.16
N LEU A 77 7.01 13.88 25.07
CA LEU A 77 8.16 14.78 24.93
C LEU A 77 8.15 15.85 26.04
N VAL A 78 7.01 16.52 26.25
CA VAL A 78 6.86 17.54 27.30
C VAL A 78 7.10 16.95 28.67
N LEU A 79 6.52 15.78 28.98
CA LEU A 79 6.71 15.09 30.26
C LEU A 79 8.17 14.68 30.48
N MET A 80 8.84 14.17 29.43
CA MET A 80 10.25 13.79 29.50
C MET A 80 11.16 15.00 29.74
N VAL A 81 10.93 16.09 29.02
CA VAL A 81 11.68 17.35 29.22
C VAL A 81 11.46 17.86 30.65
N HIS A 82 10.21 17.90 31.10
CA HIS A 82 9.89 18.33 32.50
C HIS A 82 10.57 17.42 33.54
N TYR A 83 10.52 16.11 33.35
CA TYR A 83 11.20 15.13 34.21
C TYR A 83 12.72 15.34 34.25
N LEU A 84 13.35 15.59 33.09
CA LEU A 84 14.78 15.87 32.97
C LEU A 84 15.15 17.19 33.70
N ILE A 85 14.33 18.24 33.57
CA ILE A 85 14.56 19.54 34.23
C ILE A 85 14.47 19.40 35.76
N LYS A 86 13.44 18.72 36.27
CA LYS A 86 13.20 18.59 37.73
C LYS A 86 14.06 17.56 38.42
N SER A 87 14.60 16.59 37.72
CA SER A 87 15.40 15.51 38.31
C SER A 87 16.71 16.03 38.92
N ARG A 88 16.97 15.66 40.17
CA ARG A 88 18.27 15.91 40.80
C ARG A 88 19.39 15.04 40.25
N GLN A 89 19.05 13.89 39.63
CA GLN A 89 20.01 12.93 39.08
C GLN A 89 19.86 12.86 37.55
N LYS A 90 20.31 13.93 36.85
CA LYS A 90 20.15 14.10 35.41
C LYS A 90 20.52 12.88 34.58
N GLY A 91 21.67 12.25 34.87
CA GLY A 91 22.13 11.07 34.13
C GLY A 91 21.21 9.85 34.27
N ARG A 92 20.62 9.62 35.46
CA ARG A 92 19.64 8.54 35.64
C ARG A 92 18.30 8.84 34.95
N ALA A 93 17.89 10.10 34.99
CA ALA A 93 16.68 10.54 34.31
C ALA A 93 16.82 10.38 32.79
N ALA A 94 17.93 10.86 32.22
CA ALA A 94 18.22 10.70 30.78
C ALA A 94 18.26 9.23 30.37
N TYR A 95 18.94 8.38 31.16
CA TYR A 95 18.98 6.94 30.91
C TYR A 95 17.57 6.31 30.87
N ARG A 96 16.71 6.65 31.85
CA ARG A 96 15.33 6.13 31.90
C ARG A 96 14.51 6.57 30.72
N CYS A 97 14.62 7.84 30.31
CA CYS A 97 13.94 8.37 29.12
C CYS A 97 14.42 7.66 27.83
N ALA A 98 15.73 7.52 27.66
CA ALA A 98 16.29 6.83 26.50
C ALA A 98 15.84 5.34 26.43
N LEU A 99 15.84 4.66 27.58
CA LEU A 99 15.36 3.28 27.67
C LEU A 99 13.87 3.16 27.32
N PHE A 100 13.03 4.09 27.82
CA PHE A 100 11.60 4.12 27.49
C PHE A 100 11.35 4.35 26.00
N VAL A 101 12.08 5.28 25.36
CA VAL A 101 11.97 5.51 23.91
C VAL A 101 12.39 4.27 23.11
N LEU A 102 13.47 3.63 23.54
CA LEU A 102 13.94 2.38 22.91
C LEU A 102 12.91 1.26 23.05
N ASP A 103 12.32 1.10 24.24
CA ASP A 103 11.27 0.11 24.50
C ASP A 103 10.06 0.34 23.60
N LEU A 104 9.60 1.61 23.47
CA LEU A 104 8.50 1.97 22.59
C LEU A 104 8.83 1.63 21.13
N PHE A 105 9.99 2.02 20.66
CA PHE A 105 10.45 1.72 19.30
C PHE A 105 10.50 0.21 19.02
N LEU A 106 11.12 -0.56 19.92
CA LEU A 106 11.20 -2.03 19.75
C LEU A 106 9.83 -2.71 19.85
N THR A 107 8.90 -2.16 20.64
CA THR A 107 7.51 -2.65 20.70
C THR A 107 6.83 -2.50 19.35
N VAL A 108 6.94 -1.31 18.73
CA VAL A 108 6.37 -1.07 17.40
C VAL A 108 7.03 -1.97 16.35
N CYS A 109 8.37 -2.11 16.38
CA CYS A 109 9.08 -2.99 15.45
C CYS A 109 8.66 -4.46 15.62
N ALA A 110 8.53 -4.95 16.85
CA ALA A 110 8.11 -6.33 17.12
C ALA A 110 6.67 -6.58 16.66
N ALA A 111 5.76 -5.64 16.97
CA ALA A 111 4.36 -5.74 16.55
C ALA A 111 4.23 -5.71 15.02
N PHE A 112 4.92 -4.77 14.35
CA PHE A 112 4.92 -4.68 12.89
C PHE A 112 5.52 -5.95 12.24
N SER A 113 6.66 -6.44 12.76
CA SER A 113 7.30 -7.65 12.22
C SER A 113 6.40 -8.87 12.30
N LEU A 114 5.64 -9.02 13.38
CA LEU A 114 4.74 -10.17 13.57
C LEU A 114 3.44 -10.04 12.77
N LEU A 115 2.87 -8.84 12.66
CA LEU A 115 1.61 -8.63 11.95
C LEU A 115 1.83 -8.50 10.44
N TRP A 116 2.70 -7.61 10.00
CA TRP A 116 2.87 -7.32 8.58
C TRP A 116 4.19 -7.83 8.00
N GLY A 117 5.30 -7.64 8.72
CA GLY A 117 6.63 -8.03 8.25
C GLY A 117 6.80 -9.50 7.91
N ALA A 118 6.00 -10.38 8.52
CA ALA A 118 5.99 -11.81 8.22
C ALA A 118 5.51 -12.10 6.79
N ASN A 119 4.58 -11.30 6.26
CA ASN A 119 4.01 -11.51 4.92
C ASN A 119 5.06 -11.43 3.80
N TYR A 120 6.14 -10.66 3.98
CA TYR A 120 7.26 -10.61 3.01
C TYR A 120 8.06 -11.91 2.88
N TYR A 121 7.85 -12.86 3.78
CA TYR A 121 8.55 -14.16 3.81
C TYR A 121 7.59 -15.35 3.60
N ALA A 122 6.29 -15.07 3.43
CA ALA A 122 5.28 -16.05 3.06
C ALA A 122 5.28 -16.29 1.55
N ASP A 123 4.51 -17.27 1.09
CA ASP A 123 4.20 -17.45 -0.32
C ASP A 123 3.45 -16.22 -0.82
N ASP A 124 3.96 -15.59 -1.84
CA ASP A 124 3.34 -14.42 -2.46
C ASP A 124 2.24 -14.81 -3.46
N PHE A 125 1.68 -13.83 -4.18
CA PHE A 125 0.67 -14.10 -5.19
C PHE A 125 1.20 -15.01 -6.31
N CYS A 126 2.42 -14.78 -6.79
CA CYS A 126 3.00 -15.58 -7.86
C CYS A 126 3.23 -17.03 -7.41
N ASP A 127 3.74 -17.24 -6.21
CA ASP A 127 3.91 -18.58 -5.63
C ASP A 127 2.57 -19.33 -5.53
N ARG A 128 1.49 -18.62 -5.14
CA ARG A 128 0.16 -19.22 -4.90
C ARG A 128 -0.65 -19.43 -6.18
N SER A 129 -0.49 -18.56 -7.17
CA SER A 129 -1.18 -18.63 -8.45
C SER A 129 -0.46 -19.53 -9.46
N GLY A 130 0.83 -19.77 -9.26
CA GLY A 130 1.70 -20.43 -10.24
C GLY A 130 2.09 -19.54 -11.43
N LEU A 131 1.73 -18.25 -11.40
CA LEU A 131 2.19 -17.28 -12.39
C LEU A 131 3.67 -16.98 -12.17
N SER A 132 4.47 -17.17 -13.20
CA SER A 132 5.90 -16.86 -13.17
C SER A 132 6.19 -15.81 -14.26
N PRO A 133 6.32 -14.54 -13.87
CA PRO A 133 6.60 -13.50 -14.85
C PRO A 133 7.97 -13.71 -15.48
N GLU A 134 7.99 -13.85 -16.80
CA GLU A 134 9.20 -13.96 -17.62
C GLU A 134 9.58 -12.58 -18.20
N PRO A 135 10.84 -12.37 -18.58
CA PRO A 135 11.25 -11.15 -19.27
C PRO A 135 10.41 -10.90 -20.54
N VAL A 136 9.87 -9.70 -20.65
CA VAL A 136 8.95 -9.32 -21.73
C VAL A 136 9.69 -9.11 -23.06
N ALA A 137 9.18 -9.73 -24.14
CA ALA A 137 9.63 -9.42 -25.49
C ALA A 137 9.08 -8.04 -25.93
N TYR A 138 9.88 -7.33 -26.76
CA TYR A 138 9.49 -6.01 -27.26
C TYR A 138 8.14 -6.00 -27.98
N ASP A 139 7.94 -6.96 -28.90
CA ASP A 139 6.72 -7.05 -29.69
C ASP A 139 5.47 -7.31 -28.83
N ASP A 140 5.62 -8.08 -27.76
CA ASP A 140 4.56 -8.35 -26.80
C ASP A 140 4.26 -7.10 -25.96
N LEU A 141 5.27 -6.35 -25.55
CA LEU A 141 5.09 -5.07 -24.85
C LEU A 141 4.28 -4.10 -25.73
N VAL A 142 4.63 -3.92 -26.98
CA VAL A 142 3.91 -3.05 -27.92
C VAL A 142 2.47 -3.52 -28.07
N ARG A 143 2.28 -4.82 -28.35
CA ARG A 143 0.95 -5.42 -28.57
C ARG A 143 0.04 -5.26 -27.35
N VAL A 144 0.53 -5.58 -26.16
CA VAL A 144 -0.26 -5.47 -24.93
C VAL A 144 -0.51 -4.00 -24.55
N THR A 145 0.45 -3.10 -24.81
CA THR A 145 0.22 -1.65 -24.62
C THR A 145 -0.89 -1.13 -25.52
N GLN A 146 -0.92 -1.54 -26.80
CA GLN A 146 -2.01 -1.19 -27.71
C GLN A 146 -3.34 -1.79 -27.27
N TYR A 147 -3.35 -3.06 -26.86
CA TYR A 147 -4.54 -3.73 -26.32
C TYR A 147 -5.15 -2.95 -25.16
N PHE A 148 -4.31 -2.48 -24.20
CA PHE A 148 -4.79 -1.66 -23.11
C PHE A 148 -5.28 -0.29 -23.54
N ALA A 149 -4.66 0.33 -24.53
CA ALA A 149 -5.11 1.60 -25.09
C ALA A 149 -6.50 1.48 -25.75
N ASP A 150 -6.73 0.40 -26.52
CA ASP A 150 -7.99 0.15 -27.19
C ASP A 150 -9.14 -0.08 -26.20
N HIS A 151 -8.91 -0.90 -25.16
CA HIS A 151 -9.92 -1.15 -24.12
C HIS A 151 -10.15 0.07 -23.22
N LEU A 152 -9.11 0.88 -22.97
CA LEU A 152 -9.26 2.15 -22.27
C LEU A 152 -10.14 3.13 -23.07
N ALA A 153 -9.96 3.17 -24.40
CA ALA A 153 -10.79 3.97 -25.28
C ALA A 153 -12.27 3.51 -25.26
N GLU A 154 -12.50 2.19 -25.28
CA GLU A 154 -13.84 1.60 -25.12
C GLU A 154 -14.44 1.95 -23.75
N ALA A 155 -13.73 1.70 -22.66
CA ALA A 155 -14.19 1.98 -21.31
C ALA A 155 -14.53 3.47 -21.10
N SER A 156 -13.81 4.38 -21.77
CA SER A 156 -14.05 5.82 -21.68
C SER A 156 -15.43 6.26 -22.19
N MET A 157 -16.07 5.44 -23.01
CA MET A 157 -17.44 5.73 -23.53
C MET A 157 -18.55 5.45 -22.49
N HIS A 158 -18.22 4.75 -21.42
CA HIS A 158 -19.17 4.28 -20.40
C HIS A 158 -19.10 5.01 -19.07
N ILE A 159 -18.25 6.05 -18.97
CA ILE A 159 -18.06 6.84 -17.76
C ILE A 159 -18.67 8.25 -17.90
N ALA A 160 -18.95 8.87 -16.75
CA ALA A 160 -19.37 10.27 -16.72
C ALA A 160 -18.18 11.22 -16.80
N ARG A 161 -18.40 12.38 -17.44
CA ARG A 161 -17.42 13.46 -17.52
C ARG A 161 -18.03 14.77 -17.05
N ASP A 162 -17.20 15.65 -16.49
CA ASP A 162 -17.62 16.98 -16.07
C ASP A 162 -17.71 17.96 -17.29
N GLU A 163 -18.06 19.21 -17.03
CA GLU A 163 -18.15 20.27 -18.03
C GLU A 163 -16.82 20.59 -18.76
N ASN A 164 -15.71 20.18 -18.17
CA ASN A 164 -14.37 20.34 -18.75
C ASN A 164 -13.90 19.08 -19.50
N GLY A 165 -14.73 18.04 -19.58
CA GLY A 165 -14.40 16.77 -20.21
C GLY A 165 -13.57 15.82 -19.35
N LEU A 166 -13.31 16.14 -18.07
CA LEU A 166 -12.58 15.29 -17.15
C LEU A 166 -13.49 14.21 -16.57
N PHE A 167 -12.89 13.05 -16.27
CA PHE A 167 -13.55 11.97 -15.52
C PHE A 167 -14.19 12.50 -14.25
N THR A 168 -15.46 12.18 -14.03
CA THR A 168 -16.17 12.48 -12.80
C THR A 168 -16.96 11.27 -12.30
N ALA A 169 -16.92 11.05 -11.00
CA ALA A 169 -17.71 10.02 -10.31
C ALA A 169 -17.92 10.42 -8.86
N ASP A 170 -18.99 9.95 -8.25
CA ASP A 170 -19.15 10.04 -6.82
C ASP A 170 -18.12 9.13 -6.14
N ARG A 171 -17.22 9.74 -5.38
CA ARG A 171 -16.15 9.03 -4.67
C ARG A 171 -16.70 8.03 -3.63
N GLN A 172 -17.85 8.34 -3.03
CA GLN A 172 -18.47 7.44 -2.07
C GLN A 172 -19.09 6.21 -2.76
N GLU A 173 -19.63 6.38 -3.96
CA GLU A 173 -20.11 5.25 -4.78
C GLU A 173 -18.94 4.33 -5.16
N ILE A 174 -17.78 4.88 -5.51
CA ILE A 174 -16.56 4.10 -5.76
C ILE A 174 -16.20 3.29 -4.51
N LEU A 175 -16.14 3.93 -3.31
CA LEU A 175 -15.82 3.22 -2.08
C LEU A 175 -16.87 2.14 -1.73
N ASN A 176 -18.15 2.41 -2.02
CA ASN A 176 -19.23 1.49 -1.71
C ASN A 176 -19.22 0.22 -2.57
N TYR A 177 -18.69 0.30 -3.79
CA TYR A 177 -18.57 -0.85 -4.69
C TYR A 177 -17.32 -1.71 -4.40
N ALA A 178 -16.33 -1.17 -3.71
CA ALA A 178 -15.00 -1.76 -3.56
C ALA A 178 -15.00 -3.19 -3.00
N ASP A 179 -15.93 -3.52 -2.10
CA ASP A 179 -16.03 -4.82 -1.44
C ASP A 179 -16.46 -5.98 -2.36
N THR A 180 -16.81 -5.71 -3.61
CA THR A 180 -17.19 -6.72 -4.60
C THR A 180 -16.21 -6.81 -5.78
N VAL A 181 -15.20 -5.93 -5.82
CA VAL A 181 -14.32 -5.82 -7.00
C VAL A 181 -13.51 -7.07 -7.27
N TYR A 182 -13.21 -7.87 -6.25
CA TYR A 182 -12.44 -9.11 -6.36
C TYR A 182 -13.28 -10.35 -6.66
N ASP A 183 -14.62 -10.28 -6.59
CA ASP A 183 -15.51 -11.43 -6.81
C ASP A 183 -15.29 -12.10 -8.17
N CYS A 184 -14.95 -11.30 -9.18
CA CYS A 184 -14.65 -11.76 -10.54
C CYS A 184 -13.34 -12.57 -10.65
N LEU A 185 -12.52 -12.63 -9.62
CA LEU A 185 -11.24 -13.34 -9.61
C LEU A 185 -11.27 -14.66 -8.83
N TYR A 186 -12.32 -14.93 -8.05
CA TYR A 186 -12.32 -16.08 -7.13
C TYR A 186 -12.36 -17.43 -7.84
N ASP A 187 -12.95 -17.52 -9.04
CA ASP A 187 -12.94 -18.75 -9.85
C ASP A 187 -11.53 -19.11 -10.33
N GLU A 188 -10.72 -18.11 -10.68
CA GLU A 188 -9.35 -18.30 -11.17
C GLU A 188 -8.35 -18.39 -10.01
N PHE A 189 -8.53 -17.56 -8.99
CA PHE A 189 -7.66 -17.47 -7.82
C PHE A 189 -8.45 -17.65 -6.51
N PRO A 190 -8.91 -18.89 -6.17
CA PRO A 190 -9.75 -19.13 -5.01
C PRO A 190 -9.15 -18.68 -3.67
N PHE A 191 -7.82 -18.58 -3.60
CA PHE A 191 -7.12 -18.12 -2.41
C PHE A 191 -7.26 -16.61 -2.14
N LEU A 192 -7.82 -15.85 -3.09
CA LEU A 192 -8.15 -14.43 -2.89
C LEU A 192 -9.53 -14.23 -2.26
N ASP A 193 -10.36 -15.29 -2.20
CA ASP A 193 -11.69 -15.23 -1.59
C ASP A 193 -11.59 -14.96 -0.10
N MET A 194 -12.12 -13.83 0.31
CA MET A 194 -12.22 -13.40 1.71
C MET A 194 -13.31 -12.33 1.87
N PRO A 195 -13.85 -12.15 3.08
CA PRO A 195 -14.79 -11.06 3.35
C PRO A 195 -14.09 -9.70 3.30
N ASP A 196 -14.27 -8.98 2.22
CA ASP A 196 -13.69 -7.65 2.01
C ASP A 196 -14.26 -6.59 2.95
N GLN A 197 -13.40 -5.69 3.39
CA GLN A 197 -13.79 -4.49 4.10
C GLN A 197 -13.60 -3.28 3.18
N LYS A 198 -14.66 -2.48 3.01
CA LYS A 198 -14.62 -1.27 2.16
C LYS A 198 -13.47 -0.35 2.59
N PRO A 199 -12.69 0.16 1.64
CA PRO A 199 -11.68 1.17 1.94
C PRO A 199 -12.34 2.42 2.53
N LYS A 200 -11.61 3.12 3.39
CA LYS A 200 -12.07 4.35 4.03
C LYS A 200 -11.36 5.57 3.47
N GLY A 201 -12.11 6.61 3.19
CA GLY A 201 -11.55 7.89 2.81
C GLY A 201 -10.88 8.56 4.01
N ILE A 202 -9.66 9.06 3.83
CA ILE A 202 -8.91 9.80 4.84
C ILE A 202 -9.36 11.25 4.88
N PHE A 203 -9.60 11.80 6.08
CA PHE A 203 -9.95 13.20 6.26
C PHE A 203 -8.78 14.14 5.91
N PHE A 204 -7.56 13.79 6.33
CA PHE A 204 -6.34 14.55 6.03
C PHE A 204 -5.72 14.16 4.67
N SER A 205 -6.53 13.91 3.66
CA SER A 205 -6.12 13.48 2.32
C SER A 205 -5.07 14.40 1.68
N LYS A 206 -5.13 15.71 1.90
CA LYS A 206 -4.10 16.66 1.41
C LYS A 206 -2.72 16.41 1.99
N ILE A 207 -2.63 15.87 3.22
CA ILE A 207 -1.35 15.45 3.80
C ILE A 207 -0.83 14.23 3.04
N MET A 208 -1.71 13.26 2.72
CA MET A 208 -1.34 12.11 1.91
C MET A 208 -0.83 12.54 0.52
N SER A 209 -1.52 13.51 -0.13
CA SER A 209 -1.09 14.07 -1.42
C SER A 209 0.29 14.71 -1.32
N ALA A 210 0.56 15.50 -0.25
CA ALA A 210 1.87 16.09 -0.02
C ALA A 210 2.98 15.05 0.27
N MET A 211 2.61 13.87 0.75
CA MET A 211 3.50 12.72 0.95
C MET A 211 3.59 11.80 -0.27
N ASN A 212 2.82 12.11 -1.35
CA ASN A 212 2.71 11.33 -2.58
C ASN A 212 2.13 9.92 -2.38
N PHE A 213 1.13 9.78 -1.50
CA PHE A 213 0.39 8.55 -1.28
C PHE A 213 -1.02 8.62 -1.86
N THR A 214 -1.43 7.58 -2.57
CA THR A 214 -2.80 7.38 -3.07
C THR A 214 -3.65 6.60 -2.09
N GLY A 215 -3.08 5.66 -1.36
CA GLY A 215 -3.71 4.85 -0.33
C GLY A 215 -2.68 4.22 0.60
N PHE A 216 -3.14 3.47 1.60
CA PHE A 216 -2.33 2.60 2.43
C PHE A 216 -3.20 1.59 3.19
N TYR A 217 -2.70 0.39 3.34
CA TYR A 217 -3.23 -0.61 4.26
C TYR A 217 -2.60 -0.45 5.65
N PHE A 218 -3.41 -0.53 6.71
CA PHE A 218 -2.92 -0.40 8.08
C PHE A 218 -3.14 -1.69 8.87
N PRO A 219 -2.12 -2.55 9.03
CA PRO A 219 -2.26 -3.89 9.60
C PRO A 219 -2.71 -3.92 11.06
N PHE A 220 -2.50 -2.83 11.81
CA PHE A 220 -2.94 -2.74 13.21
C PHE A 220 -4.45 -2.55 13.39
N THR A 221 -5.17 -2.21 12.32
CA THR A 221 -6.63 -2.09 12.30
C THR A 221 -7.27 -2.93 11.20
N GLY A 222 -6.47 -3.49 10.28
CA GLY A 222 -6.95 -4.24 9.12
C GLY A 222 -7.70 -3.37 8.10
N GLU A 223 -7.47 -2.05 8.12
CA GLU A 223 -8.17 -1.09 7.26
C GLU A 223 -7.35 -0.73 6.03
N SER A 224 -8.01 -0.75 4.87
CA SER A 224 -7.55 -0.06 3.66
C SER A 224 -8.03 1.39 3.69
N ASN A 225 -7.14 2.32 3.40
CA ASN A 225 -7.39 3.76 3.48
C ASN A 225 -6.97 4.43 2.18
N VAL A 226 -7.79 5.35 1.68
CA VAL A 226 -7.56 6.00 0.39
C VAL A 226 -7.58 7.52 0.48
N ASN A 227 -6.78 8.14 -0.36
CA ASN A 227 -6.67 9.59 -0.49
C ASN A 227 -7.85 10.14 -1.29
N MET A 228 -8.75 10.83 -0.60
CA MET A 228 -9.93 11.44 -1.21
C MET A 228 -9.64 12.77 -1.94
N ASP A 229 -8.41 13.28 -1.92
CA ASP A 229 -7.99 14.50 -2.64
C ASP A 229 -7.33 14.16 -4.00
N SER A 230 -6.87 12.92 -4.21
CA SER A 230 -6.23 12.47 -5.44
C SER A 230 -7.18 12.46 -6.64
N PRO A 231 -6.68 12.48 -7.91
CA PRO A 231 -7.52 12.41 -9.10
C PRO A 231 -8.47 11.21 -9.08
N ALA A 232 -9.75 11.46 -9.33
CA ALA A 232 -10.82 10.47 -9.16
C ALA A 232 -10.71 9.29 -10.14
N MET A 233 -10.12 9.49 -11.32
CA MET A 233 -10.01 8.47 -12.36
C MET A 233 -9.21 7.23 -11.94
N LEU A 234 -8.34 7.33 -10.95
CA LEU A 234 -7.57 6.21 -10.41
C LEU A 234 -8.02 5.78 -9.01
N LEU A 235 -9.06 6.42 -8.42
CA LEU A 235 -9.51 6.08 -7.08
C LEU A 235 -9.99 4.63 -7.00
N ALA A 236 -10.71 4.14 -8.00
CA ALA A 236 -11.22 2.78 -8.04
C ALA A 236 -10.08 1.74 -8.08
N SER A 237 -9.07 1.96 -8.92
CA SER A 237 -7.89 1.08 -8.96
C SER A 237 -7.04 1.18 -7.69
N THR A 238 -7.00 2.37 -7.04
CA THR A 238 -6.39 2.50 -5.70
C THR A 238 -7.15 1.67 -4.67
N CYS A 239 -8.49 1.70 -4.66
CA CYS A 239 -9.28 0.85 -3.78
C CYS A 239 -8.95 -0.64 -3.98
N ALA A 240 -8.91 -1.10 -5.21
CA ALA A 240 -8.56 -2.49 -5.53
C ALA A 240 -7.12 -2.84 -5.11
N HIS A 241 -6.18 -1.92 -5.27
CA HIS A 241 -4.80 -2.07 -4.80
C HIS A 241 -4.74 -2.26 -3.28
N GLU A 242 -5.39 -1.38 -2.51
CA GLU A 242 -5.40 -1.48 -1.05
C GLU A 242 -6.14 -2.74 -0.54
N LEU A 243 -7.13 -3.21 -1.29
CA LEU A 243 -7.80 -4.48 -0.98
C LEU A 243 -6.91 -5.71 -1.25
N SER A 244 -5.91 -5.62 -2.14
CA SER A 244 -4.91 -6.68 -2.29
C SER A 244 -4.09 -6.86 -1.01
N HIS A 245 -3.75 -5.76 -0.36
CA HIS A 245 -3.05 -5.77 0.93
C HIS A 245 -3.89 -6.39 2.05
N GLN A 246 -5.22 -6.23 2.04
CA GLN A 246 -6.11 -6.97 2.98
C GLN A 246 -6.00 -8.50 2.82
N ARG A 247 -5.55 -8.98 1.64
CA ARG A 247 -5.32 -10.40 1.32
C ARG A 247 -3.92 -10.88 1.70
N GLY A 248 -3.13 -10.00 2.33
CA GLY A 248 -1.75 -10.31 2.74
C GLY A 248 -0.74 -10.18 1.60
N ILE A 249 -1.12 -9.64 0.45
CA ILE A 249 -0.19 -9.37 -0.65
C ILE A 249 0.63 -8.13 -0.28
N THR A 250 1.93 -8.29 -0.09
CA THR A 250 2.84 -7.19 0.29
C THR A 250 3.58 -6.56 -0.88
N SER A 251 3.70 -7.28 -1.99
CA SER A 251 4.37 -6.77 -3.18
C SER A 251 3.52 -5.72 -3.87
N GLU A 252 4.02 -4.50 -3.96
CA GLU A 252 3.39 -3.37 -4.67
C GLU A 252 3.09 -3.70 -6.14
N GLN A 253 3.92 -4.54 -6.74
CA GLN A 253 3.79 -4.95 -8.14
C GLN A 253 2.63 -5.91 -8.33
N GLN A 254 2.56 -6.91 -7.47
CA GLN A 254 1.46 -7.88 -7.48
C GLN A 254 0.15 -7.19 -7.10
N SER A 255 0.19 -6.22 -6.18
CA SER A 255 -0.97 -5.40 -5.81
C SER A 255 -1.47 -4.55 -6.97
N ASN A 256 -0.58 -3.92 -7.73
CA ASN A 256 -0.94 -3.18 -8.95
C ASN A 256 -1.47 -4.10 -10.04
N PHE A 257 -0.84 -5.26 -10.26
CA PHE A 257 -1.34 -6.27 -11.21
C PHE A 257 -2.76 -6.74 -10.84
N LEU A 258 -2.97 -7.09 -9.58
CA LEU A 258 -4.28 -7.52 -9.08
C LEU A 258 -5.33 -6.41 -9.18
N ALA A 259 -4.95 -5.15 -8.90
CA ALA A 259 -5.84 -4.01 -9.07
C ALA A 259 -6.27 -3.84 -10.53
N VAL A 260 -5.34 -3.95 -11.48
CA VAL A 260 -5.68 -3.94 -12.92
C VAL A 260 -6.64 -5.08 -13.24
N LEU A 261 -6.30 -6.31 -12.83
CA LEU A 261 -7.06 -7.50 -13.18
C LEU A 261 -8.48 -7.47 -12.60
N ALA A 262 -8.63 -7.15 -11.32
CA ALA A 262 -9.93 -7.03 -10.67
C ALA A 262 -10.79 -5.92 -11.27
N CYS A 263 -10.22 -4.75 -11.50
CA CYS A 263 -10.93 -3.60 -12.06
C CYS A 263 -11.36 -3.84 -13.51
N THR A 264 -10.52 -4.43 -14.35
CA THR A 264 -10.85 -4.66 -15.77
C THR A 264 -11.89 -5.74 -16.00
N ARG A 265 -12.14 -6.60 -15.01
CA ARG A 265 -13.08 -7.74 -15.09
C ARG A 265 -14.39 -7.55 -14.35
N CYS A 266 -14.50 -6.54 -13.49
CA CYS A 266 -15.72 -6.31 -12.72
C CYS A 266 -16.79 -5.57 -13.56
N ASP A 267 -18.05 -5.69 -13.14
CA ASP A 267 -19.21 -5.07 -13.81
C ASP A 267 -19.47 -3.62 -13.37
N ASN A 268 -18.41 -2.80 -13.21
CA ASN A 268 -18.55 -1.40 -12.84
C ASN A 268 -17.72 -0.50 -13.76
N ALA A 269 -18.37 0.41 -14.47
CA ALA A 269 -17.73 1.25 -15.48
C ALA A 269 -16.58 2.11 -14.91
N ASN A 270 -16.72 2.67 -13.71
CA ASN A 270 -15.68 3.49 -13.09
C ASN A 270 -14.45 2.66 -12.72
N TYR A 271 -14.67 1.44 -12.20
CA TYR A 271 -13.59 0.50 -11.90
C TYR A 271 -12.93 0.01 -13.18
N ASN A 272 -13.73 -0.35 -14.18
CA ASN A 272 -13.24 -0.82 -15.47
C ASN A 272 -12.34 0.22 -16.15
N TYR A 273 -12.78 1.48 -16.21
CA TYR A 273 -11.97 2.59 -16.72
C TYR A 273 -10.67 2.77 -15.93
N ALA A 274 -10.75 2.77 -14.59
CA ALA A 274 -9.58 2.92 -13.73
C ALA A 274 -8.56 1.79 -13.88
N GLY A 275 -9.03 0.55 -14.08
CA GLY A 275 -8.17 -0.62 -14.32
C GLY A 275 -7.41 -0.53 -15.64
N TRP A 276 -8.10 -0.25 -16.74
CA TRP A 276 -7.46 -0.05 -18.04
C TRP A 276 -6.51 1.14 -18.04
N MET A 277 -6.89 2.24 -17.37
CA MET A 277 -6.03 3.42 -17.19
C MET A 277 -4.76 3.09 -16.41
N LEU A 278 -4.86 2.37 -15.28
CA LEU A 278 -3.69 1.99 -14.48
C LEU A 278 -2.73 1.09 -15.26
N GLY A 279 -3.28 0.07 -15.93
CA GLY A 279 -2.48 -0.83 -16.78
C GLY A 279 -1.80 -0.09 -17.93
N TYR A 280 -2.54 0.79 -18.63
CA TYR A 280 -1.96 1.62 -19.69
C TYR A 280 -0.82 2.54 -19.18
N ILE A 281 -0.97 3.12 -17.98
CA ILE A 281 0.09 3.95 -17.40
C ILE A 281 1.37 3.13 -17.16
N HIS A 282 1.26 1.91 -16.62
CA HIS A 282 2.43 1.05 -16.38
C HIS A 282 3.09 0.61 -17.69
N LEU A 283 2.31 0.08 -18.62
CA LEU A 283 2.78 -0.41 -19.92
C LEU A 283 3.35 0.73 -20.77
N GLY A 284 2.64 1.86 -20.87
CA GLY A 284 3.07 3.03 -21.61
C GLY A 284 4.36 3.64 -21.06
N ASN A 285 4.52 3.71 -19.74
CA ASN A 285 5.78 4.17 -19.13
C ASN A 285 6.95 3.24 -19.43
N ALA A 286 6.73 1.92 -19.50
CA ALA A 286 7.75 0.96 -19.89
C ALA A 286 8.10 1.11 -21.37
N LEU A 287 7.09 1.16 -22.24
CA LEU A 287 7.28 1.33 -23.69
C LEU A 287 8.01 2.66 -24.00
N TYR A 288 7.62 3.76 -23.37
CA TYR A 288 8.30 5.06 -23.55
C TYR A 288 9.82 5.02 -23.25
N ARG A 289 10.25 4.20 -22.30
CA ARG A 289 11.69 4.05 -21.96
C ARG A 289 12.47 3.29 -23.02
N VAL A 290 11.81 2.37 -23.73
CA VAL A 290 12.42 1.49 -24.71
C VAL A 290 12.27 2.06 -26.12
N ASP A 291 11.08 2.55 -26.46
CA ASP A 291 10.72 3.09 -27.77
C ASP A 291 9.72 4.24 -27.64
N PRO A 292 10.21 5.50 -27.50
CA PRO A 292 9.35 6.68 -27.42
C PRO A 292 8.46 6.90 -28.64
N ASP A 293 8.90 6.46 -29.84
CA ASP A 293 8.15 6.69 -31.08
C ASP A 293 6.96 5.71 -31.15
N ALA A 294 7.12 4.45 -30.83
CA ALA A 294 6.04 3.50 -30.70
C ALA A 294 5.02 3.91 -29.63
N TRP A 295 5.52 4.36 -28.46
CA TRP A 295 4.66 4.93 -27.41
C TRP A 295 3.86 6.12 -27.89
N GLN A 296 4.47 7.05 -28.64
CA GLN A 296 3.79 8.24 -29.17
C GLN A 296 2.69 7.85 -30.13
N GLN A 297 2.91 6.87 -31.02
CA GLN A 297 1.90 6.37 -31.95
C GLN A 297 0.68 5.82 -31.22
N ILE A 298 0.89 4.98 -30.19
CA ILE A 298 -0.21 4.43 -29.37
C ILE A 298 -0.94 5.56 -28.64
N ARG A 299 -0.20 6.51 -28.07
CA ARG A 299 -0.77 7.64 -27.36
C ARG A 299 -1.64 8.51 -28.27
N ASP A 300 -1.21 8.73 -29.51
CA ASP A 300 -1.94 9.57 -30.49
C ASP A 300 -3.22 8.88 -31.00
N SER A 301 -3.38 7.56 -30.78
CA SER A 301 -4.61 6.83 -31.06
C SER A 301 -5.68 6.96 -29.96
N LEU A 302 -5.30 7.47 -28.76
CA LEU A 302 -6.26 7.65 -27.66
C LEU A 302 -7.20 8.83 -27.92
N PRO A 303 -8.48 8.71 -27.50
CA PRO A 303 -9.40 9.85 -27.42
C PRO A 303 -8.84 11.02 -26.61
N ASP A 304 -9.16 12.24 -27.03
CA ASP A 304 -8.67 13.47 -26.39
C ASP A 304 -9.02 13.56 -24.91
N GLU A 305 -10.17 13.04 -24.50
CA GLU A 305 -10.61 12.99 -23.11
C GLU A 305 -9.72 12.14 -22.23
N ILE A 306 -9.20 11.02 -22.75
CA ILE A 306 -8.25 10.18 -22.01
C ILE A 306 -6.92 10.91 -21.85
N VAL A 307 -6.46 11.56 -22.92
CA VAL A 307 -5.22 12.37 -22.87
C VAL A 307 -5.37 13.52 -21.88
N LEU A 308 -6.57 14.10 -21.77
CA LEU A 308 -6.90 15.14 -20.80
C LEU A 308 -6.82 14.60 -19.36
N ASP A 309 -7.42 13.44 -19.08
CA ASP A 309 -7.35 12.77 -17.77
C ASP A 309 -5.89 12.46 -17.38
N LEU A 310 -5.08 11.91 -18.29
CA LEU A 310 -3.66 11.64 -18.05
C LEU A 310 -2.87 12.91 -17.75
N ARG A 311 -3.14 14.01 -18.46
CA ARG A 311 -2.52 15.32 -18.21
C ARG A 311 -2.93 15.89 -16.87
N TYR A 312 -4.21 15.79 -16.52
CA TYR A 312 -4.73 16.23 -15.23
C TYR A 312 -4.07 15.47 -14.07
N ASN A 313 -3.99 14.15 -14.17
CA ASN A 313 -3.30 13.33 -13.18
C ASN A 313 -1.82 13.74 -13.02
N SER A 314 -1.12 13.90 -14.15
CA SER A 314 0.29 14.31 -14.13
C SER A 314 0.49 15.70 -13.53
N ALA A 315 -0.39 16.66 -13.86
CA ALA A 315 -0.35 18.02 -13.32
C ALA A 315 -0.67 18.06 -11.83
N TYR A 316 -1.63 17.23 -11.37
CA TYR A 316 -1.96 17.11 -9.96
C TYR A 316 -0.74 16.64 -9.13
N TRP A 317 -0.09 15.55 -9.54
CA TRP A 317 1.06 15.05 -8.79
C TRP A 317 2.31 15.93 -8.95
N ALA A 318 2.44 16.67 -10.05
CA ALA A 318 3.55 17.59 -10.26
C ALA A 318 3.60 18.72 -9.21
N GLN A 319 2.45 19.19 -8.71
CA GLN A 319 2.40 20.23 -7.66
C GLN A 319 2.95 19.77 -6.30
N TYR A 320 2.98 18.46 -6.06
CA TYR A 320 3.50 17.86 -4.81
C TYR A 320 4.95 17.36 -4.93
N LYS A 321 5.59 17.54 -6.09
CA LYS A 321 7.02 17.22 -6.24
C LYS A 321 7.85 18.15 -5.35
N GLY A 322 8.44 17.60 -4.30
CA GLY A 322 9.23 18.38 -3.34
C GLY A 322 9.94 17.52 -2.31
N LEU A 323 10.60 18.16 -1.35
CA LEU A 323 11.43 17.49 -0.34
C LEU A 323 10.61 16.48 0.50
N THR A 324 9.37 16.82 0.87
CA THR A 324 8.50 15.95 1.67
C THR A 324 8.20 14.65 0.94
N ALA A 325 7.77 14.71 -0.32
CA ALA A 325 7.50 13.52 -1.13
C ALA A 325 8.75 12.65 -1.29
N THR A 326 9.90 13.26 -1.59
CA THR A 326 11.17 12.55 -1.75
C THR A 326 11.59 11.83 -0.47
N VAL A 327 11.49 12.49 0.70
CA VAL A 327 11.84 11.89 1.99
C VAL A 327 10.90 10.74 2.32
N THR A 328 9.59 10.93 2.15
CA THR A 328 8.58 9.91 2.45
C THR A 328 8.77 8.68 1.57
N GLN A 329 8.95 8.85 0.26
CA GLN A 329 9.21 7.75 -0.67
C GLN A 329 10.51 7.01 -0.31
N SER A 330 11.59 7.73 0.03
CA SER A 330 12.85 7.11 0.45
C SER A 330 12.72 6.31 1.74
N LEU A 331 11.92 6.76 2.71
CA LEU A 331 11.67 6.04 3.94
C LEU A 331 10.84 4.78 3.70
N ASN A 332 9.78 4.89 2.89
CA ASN A 332 8.94 3.76 2.52
C ASN A 332 9.73 2.68 1.75
N ASP A 333 10.51 3.08 0.75
CA ASP A 333 11.38 2.18 -0.02
C ASP A 333 12.40 1.45 0.87
N LYS A 334 13.04 2.17 1.80
CA LYS A 334 13.97 1.56 2.77
C LYS A 334 13.26 0.58 3.72
N MET A 335 12.05 0.89 4.15
CA MET A 335 11.26 0.00 5.01
C MET A 335 10.93 -1.30 4.26
N ILE A 336 10.37 -1.22 3.06
CA ILE A 336 10.01 -2.37 2.22
C ILE A 336 11.25 -3.24 1.96
N LYS A 337 12.36 -2.63 1.53
CA LYS A 337 13.63 -3.35 1.31
C LYS A 337 14.19 -4.02 2.56
N SER A 338 13.98 -3.43 3.74
CA SER A 338 14.46 -4.02 5.01
C SER A 338 13.76 -5.32 5.38
N TYR A 339 12.57 -5.56 4.82
CA TYR A 339 11.79 -6.79 4.99
C TYR A 339 11.96 -7.80 3.83
N GLY A 340 12.84 -7.52 2.86
CA GLY A 340 13.26 -8.50 1.85
C GLY A 340 12.72 -8.30 0.43
N ASP A 341 11.88 -7.29 0.20
CA ASP A 341 11.58 -6.88 -1.17
C ASP A 341 12.77 -6.06 -1.71
N GLU A 342 13.64 -6.73 -2.49
CA GLU A 342 14.86 -6.12 -3.05
C GLU A 342 14.57 -4.97 -4.02
N LEU A 343 13.38 -4.98 -4.64
CA LEU A 343 12.98 -3.99 -5.64
C LEU A 343 12.38 -2.74 -5.00
N GLY A 344 11.71 -2.88 -3.87
CA GLY A 344 11.00 -1.77 -3.21
C GLY A 344 9.98 -1.12 -4.13
N THR A 345 9.83 0.20 -4.04
CA THR A 345 8.92 0.97 -4.90
C THR A 345 9.44 1.23 -6.33
N GLN A 346 10.67 0.84 -6.64
CA GLN A 346 11.27 1.02 -7.98
C GLN A 346 10.97 -0.13 -8.95
N SER A 347 10.22 -1.11 -8.53
CA SER A 347 9.90 -2.33 -9.28
C SER A 347 8.82 -2.17 -10.36
N TYR A 348 8.84 -1.07 -11.09
CA TYR A 348 7.91 -0.87 -12.22
C TYR A 348 8.09 -1.87 -13.39
N GLY A 349 9.14 -2.68 -13.41
CA GLY A 349 9.38 -3.74 -14.39
C GLY A 349 8.45 -4.93 -14.18
N ALA A 350 8.34 -5.44 -12.96
CA ALA A 350 7.62 -6.68 -12.72
C ALA A 350 6.08 -6.56 -12.80
N VAL A 351 5.47 -5.38 -12.60
CA VAL A 351 4.05 -5.15 -12.95
C VAL A 351 3.86 -5.36 -14.46
N VAL A 352 4.77 -4.78 -15.27
CA VAL A 352 4.72 -4.90 -16.73
C VAL A 352 4.91 -6.35 -17.16
N ASP A 353 5.88 -7.04 -16.53
CA ASP A 353 6.13 -8.44 -16.81
C ASP A 353 4.89 -9.29 -16.50
N LEU A 354 4.24 -9.08 -15.37
CA LEU A 354 2.98 -9.76 -15.01
C LEU A 354 1.86 -9.45 -16.01
N LEU A 355 1.66 -8.17 -16.35
CA LEU A 355 0.61 -7.77 -17.30
C LEU A 355 0.85 -8.35 -18.67
N VAL A 356 2.08 -8.26 -19.19
CA VAL A 356 2.38 -8.78 -20.53
C VAL A 356 2.28 -10.30 -20.55
N ASN A 357 2.85 -11.02 -19.57
CA ASN A 357 2.74 -12.48 -19.53
C ASN A 357 1.29 -12.97 -19.38
N TYR A 358 0.41 -12.16 -18.79
CA TYR A 358 -0.98 -12.54 -18.59
C TYR A 358 -1.88 -12.23 -19.80
N TYR A 359 -1.63 -11.14 -20.51
CA TYR A 359 -2.46 -10.67 -21.64
C TYR A 359 -1.84 -10.95 -23.02
N ALA A 360 -0.60 -11.42 -23.11
CA ALA A 360 0.06 -11.83 -24.37
C ALA A 360 -0.41 -13.23 -24.84
#